data_58e4a295754dee5dac1a8fb5c59e265c
#
_entry.id   58e4a295754dee5dac1a8fb5c59e265c
#
_cell.length_a   1.000
_cell.length_b   1.000
_cell.length_c   1.000
_cell.angle_alpha   90.00
_cell.angle_beta   90.00
_cell.angle_gamma   90.00
#
_symmetry.space_group_name_H-M   'P 1'
#
loop_
_entity.id
_entity.type
_entity.pdbx_description
1 polymer ?
#
loop_
_entity_poly.entity_id
_entity_poly.type
_entity_poly.pdbx_seq_one_letter_code
_entity_poly.pdbx_strand_id
1 'polypeptide(L)'
;MQDIHSEKILILDFGSQYTQLIARRVREAHVYCELHPFDMTLDEIKSFNATGIILSGGPKSVYEEGAPAIEEELFELGIPVLGICYGMQLMCHHFGGKVLPAGKREYGHADLIAKNTPGPLFDGFFVNGHSPVWMSHGDHVEIQPQGFEEIAEIGRASCRERV
;
A
#
# COMPACT_ATOMS: atom_id res chain seq x y z
N MET A 1 -8.48 15.90 -26.86
CA MET A 1 -7.21 15.45 -26.25
C MET A 1 -7.44 15.44 -24.75
N GLN A 2 -7.42 14.27 -24.12
CA GLN A 2 -7.61 14.19 -22.66
C GLN A 2 -6.38 14.82 -22.02
N ASP A 3 -6.57 15.75 -21.10
CA ASP A 3 -5.45 16.38 -20.39
C ASP A 3 -4.81 15.30 -19.49
N ILE A 4 -3.58 14.92 -19.79
CA ILE A 4 -2.82 13.90 -19.03
C ILE A 4 -2.54 14.34 -17.58
N HIS A 5 -2.77 15.62 -17.27
CA HIS A 5 -2.62 16.18 -15.92
C HIS A 5 -3.96 16.31 -15.17
N SER A 6 -5.07 15.88 -15.77
CA SER A 6 -6.38 15.91 -15.10
C SER A 6 -6.44 14.98 -13.89
N GLU A 7 -5.68 13.87 -13.94
CA GLU A 7 -5.52 12.93 -12.85
C GLU A 7 -4.04 12.83 -12.48
N LYS A 8 -3.70 13.10 -11.21
CA LYS A 8 -2.33 13.12 -10.73
C LYS A 8 -2.20 12.23 -9.51
N ILE A 9 -1.27 11.30 -9.57
CA ILE A 9 -0.91 10.48 -8.40
C ILE A 9 0.39 11.00 -7.80
N LEU A 10 0.34 11.32 -6.52
CA LEU A 10 1.54 11.60 -5.73
C LEU A 10 2.03 10.30 -5.08
N ILE A 11 3.30 9.98 -5.26
CA ILE A 11 3.92 8.81 -4.63
C ILE A 11 4.93 9.32 -3.61
N LEU A 12 4.72 9.01 -2.33
CA LEU A 12 5.67 9.30 -1.26
C LEU A 12 6.59 8.10 -1.04
N ASP A 13 7.90 8.35 -1.15
CA ASP A 13 8.95 7.32 -1.10
C ASP A 13 9.52 7.16 0.31
N PHE A 14 9.28 6.01 0.90
CA PHE A 14 9.83 5.61 2.20
C PHE A 14 11.14 4.80 2.10
N GLY A 15 11.79 4.81 0.93
CA GLY A 15 13.06 4.14 0.70
C GLY A 15 12.95 2.72 0.16
N SER A 16 11.83 2.36 -0.45
CA SER A 16 11.68 1.06 -1.09
C SER A 16 12.43 0.98 -2.41
N GLN A 17 13.10 -0.13 -2.67
CA GLN A 17 13.66 -0.43 -3.98
C GLN A 17 12.60 -0.58 -5.09
N TYR A 18 11.32 -0.72 -4.73
CA TYR A 18 10.21 -0.89 -5.68
C TYR A 18 9.45 0.41 -5.99
N THR A 19 9.80 1.55 -5.36
CA THR A 19 9.06 2.80 -5.55
C THR A 19 9.08 3.26 -7.01
N GLN A 20 10.21 3.12 -7.70
CA GLN A 20 10.32 3.42 -9.13
C GLN A 20 9.45 2.49 -10.00
N LEU A 21 9.30 1.23 -9.59
CA LEU A 21 8.44 0.28 -10.27
C LEU A 21 6.96 0.67 -10.12
N ILE A 22 6.56 1.14 -8.94
CA ILE A 22 5.20 1.66 -8.70
C ILE A 22 4.93 2.84 -9.66
N ALA A 23 5.84 3.83 -9.70
CA ALA A 23 5.71 4.97 -10.60
C ALA A 23 5.61 4.55 -12.06
N ARG A 24 6.42 3.58 -12.48
CA ARG A 24 6.37 3.02 -13.83
C ARG A 24 5.00 2.40 -14.13
N ARG A 25 4.45 1.61 -13.21
CA ARG A 25 3.14 0.96 -13.40
C ARG A 25 2.00 1.98 -13.50
N VAL A 26 2.03 3.05 -12.70
CA VAL A 26 1.07 4.15 -12.80
C VAL A 26 1.14 4.81 -14.19
N ARG A 27 2.36 5.07 -14.69
CA ARG A 27 2.56 5.67 -16.02
C ARG A 27 2.16 4.73 -17.17
N GLU A 28 2.38 3.43 -17.03
CA GLU A 28 1.92 2.42 -17.99
C GLU A 28 0.37 2.38 -18.08
N ALA A 29 -0.32 2.76 -17.00
CA ALA A 29 -1.78 2.97 -16.99
C ALA A 29 -2.21 4.34 -17.56
N HIS A 30 -1.27 5.10 -18.16
CA HIS A 30 -1.49 6.44 -18.72
C HIS A 30 -1.95 7.50 -17.70
N VAL A 31 -1.59 7.32 -16.42
CA VAL A 31 -1.84 8.28 -15.36
C VAL A 31 -0.56 9.03 -15.02
N TYR A 32 -0.65 10.36 -14.89
CA TYR A 32 0.47 11.18 -14.47
C TYR A 32 0.82 10.91 -13.01
N CYS A 33 2.10 10.74 -12.69
CA CYS A 33 2.56 10.61 -11.31
C CYS A 33 3.92 11.26 -11.09
N GLU A 34 4.11 11.78 -9.89
CA GLU A 34 5.40 12.22 -9.39
C GLU A 34 5.80 11.45 -8.15
N LEU A 35 7.13 11.30 -7.99
CA LEU A 35 7.76 10.66 -6.87
C LEU A 35 8.41 11.74 -6.01
N HIS A 36 8.00 11.82 -4.76
CA HIS A 36 8.55 12.75 -3.77
C HIS A 36 9.02 12.01 -2.52
N PRO A 37 9.97 12.55 -1.75
CA PRO A 37 10.37 11.96 -0.49
C PRO A 37 9.21 12.00 0.52
N PHE A 38 9.23 11.08 1.47
CA PHE A 38 8.16 10.93 2.48
C PHE A 38 7.98 12.16 3.38
N ASP A 39 9.02 12.98 3.53
CA ASP A 39 9.05 14.20 4.34
C ASP A 39 8.59 15.46 3.57
N MET A 40 7.95 15.28 2.41
CA MET A 40 7.27 16.36 1.70
C MET A 40 6.25 17.02 2.62
N THR A 41 6.32 18.35 2.74
CA THR A 41 5.44 19.11 3.63
C THR A 41 3.98 19.07 3.19
N LEU A 42 3.06 19.21 4.13
CA LEU A 42 1.62 19.21 3.86
C LEU A 42 1.22 20.32 2.86
N ASP A 43 1.85 21.50 2.93
CA ASP A 43 1.59 22.60 2.00
C ASP A 43 2.04 22.27 0.57
N GLU A 44 3.16 21.58 0.41
CA GLU A 44 3.62 21.09 -0.89
C GLU A 44 2.66 20.01 -1.44
N ILE A 45 2.22 19.08 -0.57
CA ILE A 45 1.23 18.06 -0.94
C ILE A 45 -0.08 18.69 -1.41
N LYS A 46 -0.60 19.68 -0.69
CA LYS A 46 -1.79 20.46 -1.10
C LYS A 46 -1.58 21.17 -2.42
N SER A 47 -0.42 21.81 -2.59
CA SER A 47 -0.07 22.55 -3.81
C SER A 47 0.06 21.64 -5.03
N PHE A 48 0.49 20.39 -4.83
CA PHE A 48 0.57 19.38 -5.90
C PHE A 48 -0.82 19.06 -6.47
N ASN A 49 -1.86 19.15 -5.65
CA ASN A 49 -3.25 18.87 -6.04
C ASN A 49 -3.45 17.46 -6.62
N ALA A 50 -3.01 16.46 -5.87
CA ALA A 50 -3.16 15.06 -6.23
C ALA A 50 -4.62 14.61 -6.25
N THR A 51 -4.98 13.72 -7.17
CA THR A 51 -6.27 12.98 -7.15
C THR A 51 -6.17 11.68 -6.37
N GLY A 52 -4.96 11.22 -6.06
CA GLY A 52 -4.67 10.08 -5.21
C GLY A 52 -3.24 10.12 -4.71
N ILE A 53 -2.99 9.50 -3.56
CA ILE A 53 -1.67 9.41 -2.92
C ILE A 53 -1.31 7.95 -2.73
N ILE A 54 -0.07 7.57 -3.06
CA ILE A 54 0.49 6.25 -2.78
C ILE A 54 1.60 6.42 -1.76
N LEU A 55 1.49 5.73 -0.63
CA LEU A 55 2.55 5.58 0.35
C LEU A 55 3.31 4.29 0.03
N SER A 56 4.57 4.41 -0.36
CA SER A 56 5.37 3.27 -0.80
C SER A 56 5.81 2.37 0.36
N GLY A 57 6.48 1.29 0.04
CA GLY A 57 7.19 0.49 1.03
C GLY A 57 8.45 1.18 1.53
N GLY A 58 9.07 0.59 2.54
CA GLY A 58 10.31 1.04 3.14
C GLY A 58 11.02 -0.07 3.88
N PRO A 59 12.32 0.09 4.21
CA PRO A 59 13.11 -0.93 4.89
C PRO A 59 12.91 -0.97 6.40
N LYS A 60 12.28 0.06 6.98
CA LYS A 60 12.07 0.22 8.42
C LYS A 60 10.76 -0.40 8.88
N SER A 61 10.65 -0.65 10.18
CA SER A 61 9.39 -1.00 10.85
C SER A 61 8.81 0.24 11.53
N VAL A 62 7.48 0.36 11.54
CA VAL A 62 6.78 1.56 12.06
C VAL A 62 6.97 1.78 13.56
N TYR A 63 7.40 0.77 14.30
CA TYR A 63 7.70 0.82 15.73
C TYR A 63 9.18 1.06 16.05
N GLU A 64 10.03 1.21 15.05
CA GLU A 64 11.45 1.54 15.26
C GLU A 64 11.62 3.02 15.59
N GLU A 65 12.58 3.33 16.46
CA GLU A 65 12.95 4.71 16.74
C GLU A 65 13.49 5.38 15.47
N GLY A 66 12.97 6.58 15.17
CA GLY A 66 13.30 7.31 13.94
C GLY A 66 12.75 6.66 12.66
N ALA A 67 11.66 5.89 12.78
CA ALA A 67 10.92 5.41 11.62
C ALA A 67 10.37 6.61 10.81
N PRO A 68 10.41 6.56 9.46
CA PRO A 68 9.83 7.59 8.63
C PRO A 68 8.35 7.81 8.95
N ALA A 69 7.96 9.05 9.16
CA ALA A 69 6.58 9.43 9.44
C ALA A 69 6.13 10.52 8.47
N ILE A 70 4.85 10.71 8.37
CA ILE A 70 4.22 11.79 7.60
C ILE A 70 3.40 12.65 8.55
N GLU A 71 3.04 13.85 8.10
CA GLU A 71 2.07 14.68 8.82
C GLU A 71 0.71 13.99 8.81
N GLU A 72 0.10 13.79 9.99
CA GLU A 72 -1.13 13.02 10.16
C GLU A 72 -2.31 13.66 9.43
N GLU A 73 -2.29 14.97 9.28
CA GLU A 73 -3.26 15.77 8.54
C GLU A 73 -3.35 15.40 7.05
N LEU A 74 -2.37 14.67 6.51
CA LEU A 74 -2.44 14.11 5.16
C LEU A 74 -3.72 13.28 4.96
N PHE A 75 -4.10 12.51 5.96
CA PHE A 75 -5.30 11.66 5.90
C PHE A 75 -6.61 12.45 5.99
N GLU A 76 -6.55 13.71 6.43
CA GLU A 76 -7.71 14.61 6.53
C GLU A 76 -7.97 15.40 5.23
N LEU A 77 -7.08 15.31 4.24
CA LEU A 77 -7.21 16.03 2.96
C LEU A 77 -8.39 15.58 2.09
N GLY A 78 -9.03 14.44 2.43
CA GLY A 78 -10.09 13.87 1.61
C GLY A 78 -9.62 13.28 0.27
N ILE A 79 -8.32 13.07 0.11
CA ILE A 79 -7.70 12.45 -1.06
C ILE A 79 -7.58 10.94 -0.78
N PRO A 80 -7.97 10.06 -1.73
CA PRO A 80 -7.75 8.63 -1.59
C PRO A 80 -6.27 8.28 -1.38
N VAL A 81 -5.98 7.45 -0.37
CA VAL A 81 -4.61 7.04 -0.03
C VAL A 81 -4.48 5.52 -0.13
N LEU A 82 -3.47 5.06 -0.87
CA LEU A 82 -3.08 3.65 -0.98
C LEU A 82 -1.76 3.41 -0.27
N GLY A 83 -1.77 2.62 0.79
CA GLY A 83 -0.54 2.18 1.47
C GLY A 83 -0.03 0.84 0.96
N ILE A 84 1.27 0.75 0.67
CA ILE A 84 1.93 -0.47 0.21
C ILE A 84 3.03 -0.82 1.21
N CYS A 85 3.04 -2.04 1.74
CA CYS A 85 4.02 -2.53 2.72
C CYS A 85 4.16 -1.55 3.90
N TYR A 86 5.29 -0.84 4.02
CA TYR A 86 5.51 0.15 5.07
C TYR A 86 4.40 1.21 5.11
N GLY A 87 3.97 1.73 3.96
CA GLY A 87 2.88 2.72 3.88
C GLY A 87 1.55 2.18 4.42
N MET A 88 1.23 0.92 4.18
CA MET A 88 0.05 0.25 4.76
C MET A 88 0.20 0.12 6.29
N GLN A 89 1.38 -0.26 6.78
CA GLN A 89 1.66 -0.39 8.21
C GLN A 89 1.58 0.96 8.93
N LEU A 90 2.09 2.02 8.28
CA LEU A 90 2.00 3.39 8.79
C LEU A 90 0.55 3.85 8.93
N MET A 91 -0.29 3.59 7.93
CA MET A 91 -1.73 3.85 8.00
C MET A 91 -2.38 3.06 9.13
N CYS A 92 -2.07 1.76 9.23
CA CYS A 92 -2.59 0.91 10.30
C CYS A 92 -2.23 1.48 11.69
N HIS A 93 -0.98 1.86 11.89
CA HIS A 93 -0.50 2.44 13.14
C HIS A 93 -1.19 3.78 13.45
N HIS A 94 -1.30 4.67 12.46
CA HIS A 94 -1.95 5.97 12.61
C HIS A 94 -3.43 5.84 13.04
N PHE A 95 -4.18 4.92 12.43
CA PHE A 95 -5.60 4.71 12.74
C PHE A 95 -5.86 3.79 13.94
N GLY A 96 -4.83 3.50 14.76
CA GLY A 96 -4.97 2.77 16.02
C GLY A 96 -5.00 1.25 15.89
N GLY A 97 -4.60 0.72 14.74
CA GLY A 97 -4.33 -0.70 14.57
C GLY A 97 -2.99 -1.11 15.18
N LYS A 98 -2.64 -2.37 15.06
CA LYS A 98 -1.42 -2.93 15.63
C LYS A 98 -0.62 -3.68 14.57
N VAL A 99 0.65 -3.31 14.44
CA VAL A 99 1.63 -3.97 13.57
C VAL A 99 2.62 -4.71 14.45
N LEU A 100 2.93 -5.94 14.11
CA LEU A 100 3.91 -6.77 14.79
C LEU A 100 4.94 -7.35 13.81
N PRO A 101 6.17 -7.60 14.29
CA PRO A 101 7.14 -8.36 13.51
C PRO A 101 6.63 -9.77 13.28
N ALA A 102 6.71 -10.26 12.06
CA ALA A 102 6.44 -11.65 11.78
C ALA A 102 7.53 -12.52 12.42
N GLY A 103 7.12 -13.57 13.13
CA GLY A 103 8.07 -14.53 13.73
C GLY A 103 8.90 -15.29 12.69
N LYS A 104 8.43 -15.34 11.45
CA LYS A 104 9.16 -15.81 10.27
C LYS A 104 8.81 -14.91 9.10
N ARG A 105 9.84 -14.45 8.39
CA ARG A 105 9.65 -13.75 7.12
C ARG A 105 9.03 -14.68 6.10
N GLU A 106 7.95 -14.24 5.45
CA GLU A 106 7.25 -15.02 4.45
C GLU A 106 7.61 -14.50 3.06
N TYR A 107 8.18 -15.39 2.25
CA TYR A 107 8.53 -15.11 0.87
C TYR A 107 8.01 -16.23 -0.02
N GLY A 108 7.48 -15.88 -1.17
CA GLY A 108 7.11 -16.87 -2.17
C GLY A 108 5.70 -16.73 -2.71
N HIS A 109 5.28 -17.76 -3.38
CA HIS A 109 3.97 -17.88 -3.99
C HIS A 109 2.87 -18.00 -2.91
N ALA A 110 1.79 -17.25 -3.12
CA ALA A 110 0.58 -17.33 -2.32
C ALA A 110 -0.65 -17.08 -3.20
N ASP A 111 -1.80 -17.53 -2.74
CA ASP A 111 -3.07 -17.17 -3.35
C ASP A 111 -3.75 -16.06 -2.54
N LEU A 112 -4.07 -14.96 -3.21
CA LEU A 112 -4.94 -13.94 -2.65
C LEU A 112 -6.39 -14.37 -2.89
N ILE A 113 -7.16 -14.43 -1.81
CA ILE A 113 -8.56 -14.85 -1.82
C ILE A 113 -9.42 -13.62 -1.56
N ALA A 114 -10.38 -13.37 -2.45
CA ALA A 114 -11.34 -12.29 -2.28
C ALA A 114 -12.25 -12.57 -1.08
N LYS A 115 -12.43 -11.55 -0.22
CA LYS A 115 -13.44 -11.53 0.83
C LYS A 115 -14.52 -10.52 0.49
N ASN A 116 -15.76 -10.86 0.80
CA ASN A 116 -16.93 -10.00 0.55
C ASN A 116 -16.99 -9.50 -0.90
N THR A 117 -17.40 -8.26 -1.11
CA THR A 117 -17.36 -7.61 -2.42
C THR A 117 -16.05 -6.82 -2.49
N PRO A 118 -15.04 -7.31 -3.22
CA PRO A 118 -13.83 -6.54 -3.41
C PRO A 118 -14.20 -5.23 -4.10
N GLY A 119 -13.71 -4.12 -3.54
CA GLY A 119 -13.99 -2.79 -4.08
C GLY A 119 -13.35 -2.57 -5.46
N PRO A 120 -13.53 -1.39 -6.05
CA PRO A 120 -13.06 -1.07 -7.41
C PRO A 120 -11.55 -1.28 -7.61
N LEU A 121 -10.75 -1.27 -6.52
CA LEU A 121 -9.32 -1.56 -6.58
C LEU A 121 -9.01 -2.96 -7.14
N PHE A 122 -9.92 -3.91 -6.95
CA PHE A 122 -9.75 -5.29 -7.39
C PHE A 122 -10.67 -5.67 -8.56
N ASP A 123 -11.25 -4.69 -9.24
CA ASP A 123 -12.11 -4.97 -10.39
C ASP A 123 -11.34 -5.70 -11.49
N GLY A 124 -11.83 -6.87 -11.88
CA GLY A 124 -11.17 -7.75 -12.86
C GLY A 124 -9.89 -8.47 -12.38
N PHE A 125 -9.48 -8.28 -11.10
CA PHE A 125 -8.26 -8.88 -10.58
C PHE A 125 -8.41 -10.36 -10.21
N PHE A 126 -9.57 -10.75 -9.68
CA PHE A 126 -9.82 -12.12 -9.25
C PHE A 126 -10.44 -12.98 -10.35
N VAL A 127 -9.93 -14.21 -10.50
CA VAL A 127 -10.54 -15.25 -11.32
C VAL A 127 -11.12 -16.32 -10.37
N ASN A 128 -12.43 -16.52 -10.39
CA ASN A 128 -13.13 -17.42 -9.46
C ASN A 128 -12.84 -17.13 -7.97
N GLY A 129 -12.63 -15.85 -7.62
CA GLY A 129 -12.35 -15.43 -6.25
C GLY A 129 -10.90 -15.60 -5.80
N HIS A 130 -9.99 -16.01 -6.69
CA HIS A 130 -8.57 -16.23 -6.39
C HIS A 130 -7.66 -15.47 -7.36
N SER A 131 -6.49 -15.05 -6.89
CA SER A 131 -5.43 -14.54 -7.74
C SER A 131 -4.06 -14.95 -7.20
N PRO A 132 -3.17 -15.55 -8.02
CA PRO A 132 -1.83 -15.88 -7.59
C PRO A 132 -1.02 -14.61 -7.39
N VAL A 133 -0.34 -14.51 -6.27
CA VAL A 133 0.51 -13.38 -5.91
C VAL A 133 1.86 -13.86 -5.40
N TRP A 134 2.80 -12.92 -5.29
CA TRP A 134 4.10 -13.17 -4.69
C TRP A 134 4.21 -12.38 -3.39
N MET A 135 4.47 -13.07 -2.28
CA MET A 135 4.63 -12.46 -0.96
C MET A 135 6.08 -12.12 -0.66
N SER A 136 6.28 -10.98 0.00
CA SER A 136 7.58 -10.58 0.53
C SER A 136 7.36 -9.59 1.67
N HIS A 137 7.19 -10.09 2.89
CA HIS A 137 7.03 -9.23 4.07
C HIS A 137 7.66 -9.84 5.33
N GLY A 138 8.06 -8.95 6.26
CA GLY A 138 8.59 -9.30 7.56
C GLY A 138 7.73 -8.85 8.73
N ASP A 139 6.82 -7.90 8.51
CA ASP A 139 5.88 -7.38 9.50
C ASP A 139 4.46 -7.60 9.01
N HIS A 140 3.50 -7.74 9.91
CA HIS A 140 2.10 -7.94 9.58
C HIS A 140 1.19 -7.11 10.46
N VAL A 141 0.00 -6.82 9.97
CA VAL A 141 -1.08 -6.21 10.74
C VAL A 141 -1.73 -7.28 11.62
N GLU A 142 -1.55 -7.16 12.92
CA GLU A 142 -2.14 -8.05 13.93
C GLU A 142 -3.58 -7.64 14.26
N ILE A 143 -3.79 -6.32 14.42
CA ILE A 143 -5.10 -5.75 14.71
C ILE A 143 -5.41 -4.71 13.66
N GLN A 144 -6.46 -4.96 12.90
CA GLN A 144 -7.00 -4.03 11.93
C GLN A 144 -7.57 -2.79 12.61
N PRO A 145 -7.30 -1.57 12.09
CA PRO A 145 -7.90 -0.36 12.64
C PRO A 145 -9.42 -0.33 12.47
N GLN A 146 -10.11 0.38 13.36
CA GLN A 146 -11.54 0.57 13.24
C GLN A 146 -11.89 1.36 11.97
N GLY A 147 -12.93 0.96 11.25
CA GLY A 147 -13.37 1.59 10.00
C GLY A 147 -12.70 1.03 8.74
N PHE A 148 -11.79 0.07 8.88
CA PHE A 148 -11.24 -0.67 7.75
C PHE A 148 -11.95 -2.00 7.57
N GLU A 149 -12.09 -2.41 6.33
CA GLU A 149 -12.67 -3.71 5.97
C GLU A 149 -11.62 -4.58 5.27
N GLU A 150 -11.61 -5.85 5.62
CA GLU A 150 -10.78 -6.85 4.95
C GLU A 150 -11.47 -7.29 3.66
N ILE A 151 -10.93 -6.87 2.52
CA ILE A 151 -11.50 -7.14 1.19
C ILE A 151 -10.85 -8.34 0.50
N ALA A 152 -9.67 -8.75 0.96
CA ALA A 152 -8.96 -9.94 0.50
C ALA A 152 -8.02 -10.46 1.60
N GLU A 153 -7.72 -11.74 1.56
CA GLU A 153 -6.75 -12.37 2.45
C GLU A 153 -5.78 -13.25 1.68
N ILE A 154 -4.59 -13.43 2.22
CA ILE A 154 -3.66 -14.43 1.73
C ILE A 154 -4.12 -15.80 2.25
N GLY A 155 -4.57 -16.65 1.33
CA GLY A 155 -4.82 -18.05 1.62
C GLY A 155 -3.49 -18.72 2.03
N ARG A 156 -3.47 -19.38 3.17
CA ARG A 156 -2.34 -20.25 3.50
C ARG A 156 -2.29 -21.32 2.43
N ALA A 157 -1.27 -21.29 1.58
CA ALA A 157 -0.97 -22.42 0.73
C ALA A 157 -0.93 -23.65 1.64
N SER A 158 -1.86 -24.58 1.45
CA SER A 158 -1.81 -25.83 2.19
C SER A 158 -0.45 -26.44 1.90
N CYS A 159 0.38 -26.61 2.94
CA CYS A 159 1.59 -27.40 2.87
C CYS A 159 1.22 -28.89 2.55
N ARG A 160 0.76 -29.12 1.36
CA ARG A 160 0.57 -30.44 0.78
C ARG A 160 1.21 -30.45 -0.59
N GLU A 161 2.53 -30.55 -0.55
CA GLU A 161 3.36 -31.26 -1.51
C GLU A 161 4.80 -31.13 -1.06
N ARG A 162 5.15 -31.94 -0.07
CA ARG A 162 6.48 -32.51 0.01
C ARG A 162 6.33 -33.98 -0.31
N VAL A 163 6.55 -34.29 -1.54
CA VAL A 163 6.97 -35.63 -1.94
C VAL A 163 8.46 -35.61 -2.11
#